data_e9d3628490791b22df110fdf97518db6
#
_entry.id   e9d3628490791b22df110fdf97518db6
#
_cell.length_a   1.000
_cell.length_b   1.000
_cell.length_c   1.000
_cell.angle_alpha   90.00
_cell.angle_beta   90.00
_cell.angle_gamma   90.00
#
_symmetry.space_group_name_H-M   'P 1'
#
loop_
_entity.id
_entity.type
_entity.pdbx_description
1 polymer ?
#
loop_
_entity_poly.entity_id
_entity_poly.type
_entity_poly.pdbx_seq_one_letter_code
_entity_poly.pdbx_strand_id
1 'polypeptide(L)'
;MKTDILIVGSGCSGLYAALHLPADKQITIITKADLESSDSFLAQGGICMLRDEDDYNSYFQDTMKAGHYENNRQSVDIMIRESQRVIADLISYGVDFEREADGSLAFTKEGAHSEKRILFHEDITGKEITSTLLDQARSRSNITLIEYTTMVDLVEESNVCYGAVLRLPDGHLETMEADFTFLACGGIGGLYRHSTNFRHLTGDALAIAIRHNIRLENINYVQIHPTTFYTENEEERSFLISESVRGEGALLYNKNMERFVDELQPRDVVTKAILKQMEIDGTDHVWEDMRPIPEDEMLSHFPNIVAYCREHGYDPVKECIPVVPAQHYFMGGVKVDSSSATSMRQLYAIGETSCNGVHGKNRLASNSLLESLVFAGRAATDVILHYDSVRRDPKIFDKVRFEKYEDTEAYGKESNELVMKAIEQAEWIMTEEEKANAERGME
;
A
#
# COMPACT_ATOMS: atom_id res chain seq x y z
N MET A 1 13.40 -23.38 -11.65
CA MET A 1 12.58 -23.67 -10.44
C MET A 1 11.12 -23.91 -10.83
N LYS A 2 10.29 -24.52 -9.94
CA LYS A 2 8.88 -24.78 -10.24
C LYS A 2 8.03 -24.71 -8.95
N THR A 3 6.85 -24.12 -9.06
CA THR A 3 5.82 -24.06 -8.01
C THR A 3 4.43 -24.14 -8.66
N ASP A 4 3.37 -24.39 -7.89
CA ASP A 4 2.01 -24.26 -8.44
C ASP A 4 1.61 -22.78 -8.52
N ILE A 5 1.94 -22.01 -7.46
CA ILE A 5 1.58 -20.59 -7.37
C ILE A 5 2.80 -19.79 -6.93
N LEU A 6 3.16 -18.77 -7.71
CA LEU A 6 4.19 -17.80 -7.38
C LEU A 6 3.54 -16.52 -6.86
N ILE A 7 3.96 -16.05 -5.70
CA ILE A 7 3.55 -14.75 -5.12
C ILE A 7 4.80 -13.88 -5.00
N VAL A 8 4.76 -12.69 -5.59
CA VAL A 8 5.87 -11.74 -5.60
C VAL A 8 5.57 -10.60 -4.63
N GLY A 9 6.12 -10.69 -3.43
CA GLY A 9 5.95 -9.76 -2.32
C GLY A 9 5.43 -10.42 -1.06
N SER A 10 6.07 -10.11 0.08
CA SER A 10 5.77 -10.62 1.43
C SER A 10 4.95 -9.65 2.29
N GLY A 11 4.31 -8.63 1.69
CA GLY A 11 3.37 -7.76 2.37
C GLY A 11 2.07 -8.50 2.77
N CYS A 12 1.20 -7.83 3.54
CA CYS A 12 -0.03 -8.43 4.06
C CYS A 12 -0.91 -9.08 2.98
N SER A 13 -1.00 -8.49 1.77
CA SER A 13 -1.79 -9.05 0.66
C SER A 13 -1.22 -10.38 0.15
N GLY A 14 0.09 -10.47 -0.07
CA GLY A 14 0.75 -11.69 -0.53
C GLY A 14 0.65 -12.83 0.48
N LEU A 15 0.89 -12.53 1.76
CA LEU A 15 0.78 -13.48 2.85
C LEU A 15 -0.67 -13.97 3.03
N TYR A 16 -1.63 -13.07 3.03
CA TYR A 16 -3.05 -13.42 3.18
C TYR A 16 -3.57 -14.24 2.00
N ALA A 17 -3.17 -13.90 0.76
CA ALA A 17 -3.49 -14.71 -0.41
C ALA A 17 -2.95 -16.15 -0.24
N ALA A 18 -1.68 -16.30 0.16
CA ALA A 18 -1.06 -17.61 0.36
C ALA A 18 -1.80 -18.46 1.39
N LEU A 19 -2.27 -17.86 2.49
CA LEU A 19 -3.01 -18.55 3.54
C LEU A 19 -4.42 -18.99 3.12
N HIS A 20 -4.99 -18.37 2.07
CA HIS A 20 -6.31 -18.70 1.51
C HIS A 20 -6.25 -19.64 0.30
N LEU A 21 -5.06 -19.93 -0.20
CA LEU A 21 -4.86 -20.92 -1.27
C LEU A 21 -4.89 -22.36 -0.74
N PRO A 22 -5.23 -23.37 -1.57
CA PRO A 22 -5.37 -24.75 -1.13
C PRO A 22 -4.08 -25.36 -0.57
N ALA A 23 -4.19 -26.09 0.52
CA ALA A 23 -3.05 -26.72 1.19
C ALA A 23 -2.36 -27.84 0.39
N ASP A 24 -3.01 -28.35 -0.66
CA ASP A 24 -2.44 -29.33 -1.61
C ASP A 24 -1.62 -28.70 -2.75
N LYS A 25 -1.54 -27.36 -2.79
CA LYS A 25 -0.76 -26.61 -3.78
C LYS A 25 0.54 -26.11 -3.18
N GLN A 26 1.63 -26.21 -3.96
CA GLN A 26 2.92 -25.64 -3.57
C GLN A 26 2.91 -24.14 -3.90
N ILE A 27 3.14 -23.32 -2.89
CA ILE A 27 3.14 -21.88 -2.99
C ILE A 27 4.56 -21.37 -2.71
N THR A 28 5.09 -20.54 -3.58
CA THR A 28 6.36 -19.87 -3.34
C THR A 28 6.13 -18.37 -3.24
N ILE A 29 6.51 -17.79 -2.11
CA ILE A 29 6.54 -16.33 -1.92
C ILE A 29 7.98 -15.89 -2.04
N ILE A 30 8.25 -14.94 -2.91
CA ILE A 30 9.56 -14.29 -3.05
C ILE A 30 9.49 -12.85 -2.60
N THR A 31 10.57 -12.33 -2.04
CA THR A 31 10.69 -10.91 -1.67
C THR A 31 12.05 -10.36 -2.04
N LYS A 32 12.09 -9.11 -2.53
CA LYS A 32 13.28 -8.39 -2.98
C LYS A 32 14.25 -8.06 -1.84
N ALA A 33 13.72 -7.89 -0.63
CA ALA A 33 14.47 -7.67 0.60
C ALA A 33 14.22 -8.84 1.59
N ASP A 34 14.39 -8.62 2.90
CA ASP A 34 13.92 -9.55 3.93
C ASP A 34 12.37 -9.60 3.98
N LEU A 35 11.84 -10.60 4.67
CA LEU A 35 10.40 -10.86 4.73
C LEU A 35 9.58 -9.78 5.45
N GLU A 36 10.21 -8.99 6.31
CA GLU A 36 9.56 -7.96 7.11
C GLU A 36 9.65 -6.56 6.45
N SER A 37 10.50 -6.39 5.46
CA SER A 37 10.68 -5.13 4.73
C SER A 37 9.55 -4.87 3.73
N SER A 38 8.32 -4.69 4.24
CA SER A 38 7.14 -4.31 3.47
C SER A 38 6.44 -3.09 4.08
N ASP A 39 5.81 -2.25 3.25
CA ASP A 39 5.07 -1.08 3.74
C ASP A 39 3.86 -1.47 4.61
N SER A 40 3.34 -2.67 4.44
CA SER A 40 2.32 -3.21 5.34
C SER A 40 2.80 -3.27 6.78
N PHE A 41 4.07 -3.62 6.98
CA PHE A 41 4.72 -3.68 8.29
C PHE A 41 4.88 -2.30 8.94
N LEU A 42 4.95 -1.24 8.13
CA LEU A 42 5.15 0.13 8.58
C LEU A 42 3.85 0.87 8.91
N ALA A 43 2.68 0.30 8.61
CA ALA A 43 1.41 0.97 8.79
C ALA A 43 1.12 1.20 10.28
N GLN A 44 1.08 2.47 10.69
CA GLN A 44 0.92 2.89 12.09
C GLN A 44 -0.55 2.97 12.51
N GLY A 45 -1.43 3.45 11.62
CA GLY A 45 -2.84 3.73 11.92
C GLY A 45 -3.63 2.48 12.29
N GLY A 46 -4.58 2.08 11.44
CA GLY A 46 -5.38 0.91 11.72
C GLY A 46 -5.97 0.27 10.47
N ILE A 47 -6.96 -0.55 10.67
CA ILE A 47 -7.74 -1.19 9.63
C ILE A 47 -9.23 -0.93 9.83
N CYS A 48 -9.92 -0.44 8.79
CA CYS A 48 -11.34 -0.20 8.85
C CYS A 48 -12.15 -1.50 8.90
N MET A 49 -13.28 -1.47 9.59
CA MET A 49 -14.27 -2.54 9.60
C MET A 49 -15.69 -1.95 9.59
N LEU A 50 -16.59 -2.53 8.82
CA LEU A 50 -18.02 -2.28 8.95
C LEU A 50 -18.51 -2.80 10.30
N ARG A 51 -18.96 -1.92 11.19
CA ARG A 51 -19.43 -2.32 12.53
C ARG A 51 -20.76 -3.05 12.49
N ASP A 52 -21.71 -2.47 11.76
CA ASP A 52 -23.06 -2.96 11.58
C ASP A 52 -23.67 -2.37 10.29
N GLU A 53 -24.88 -2.78 9.93
CA GLU A 53 -25.58 -2.30 8.72
C GLU A 53 -25.89 -0.78 8.76
N ASP A 54 -26.05 -0.18 9.94
CA ASP A 54 -26.33 1.25 10.08
C ASP A 54 -25.08 2.09 9.72
N ASP A 55 -23.87 1.57 9.94
CA ASP A 55 -22.60 2.21 9.57
C ASP A 55 -22.29 2.14 8.06
N TYR A 56 -22.94 1.24 7.30
CA TYR A 56 -22.63 1.03 5.88
C TYR A 56 -22.69 2.32 5.06
N ASN A 57 -23.77 3.08 5.18
CA ASN A 57 -23.97 4.27 4.35
C ASN A 57 -22.94 5.35 4.68
N SER A 58 -22.61 5.56 5.95
CA SER A 58 -21.61 6.52 6.38
C SER A 58 -20.22 6.13 5.89
N TYR A 59 -19.84 4.86 6.02
CA TYR A 59 -18.56 4.34 5.56
C TYR A 59 -18.40 4.44 4.04
N PHE A 60 -19.46 4.07 3.29
CA PHE A 60 -19.47 4.19 1.83
C PHE A 60 -19.30 5.66 1.40
N GLN A 61 -20.04 6.58 2.02
CA GLN A 61 -19.97 8.01 1.68
C GLN A 61 -18.60 8.63 2.06
N ASP A 62 -18.03 8.30 3.22
CA ASP A 62 -16.70 8.75 3.62
C ASP A 62 -15.64 8.30 2.60
N THR A 63 -15.69 7.02 2.18
CA THR A 63 -14.76 6.47 1.17
C THR A 63 -14.92 7.17 -0.18
N MET A 64 -16.16 7.33 -0.67
CA MET A 64 -16.45 8.01 -1.93
C MET A 64 -16.01 9.47 -1.93
N LYS A 65 -16.30 10.18 -0.83
CA LYS A 65 -15.93 11.59 -0.67
C LYS A 65 -14.40 11.77 -0.61
N ALA A 66 -13.70 10.92 0.15
CA ALA A 66 -12.25 10.97 0.22
C ALA A 66 -11.60 10.73 -1.15
N GLY A 67 -12.15 9.81 -1.95
CA GLY A 67 -11.68 9.50 -3.30
C GLY A 67 -12.16 10.47 -4.38
N HIS A 68 -12.74 11.63 -3.99
CA HIS A 68 -13.30 12.64 -4.90
C HIS A 68 -14.40 12.10 -5.83
N TYR A 69 -15.10 11.03 -5.41
CA TYR A 69 -16.12 10.31 -6.19
C TYR A 69 -15.60 9.65 -7.48
N GLU A 70 -14.28 9.53 -7.63
CA GLU A 70 -13.64 8.80 -8.74
C GLU A 70 -13.42 7.32 -8.42
N ASN A 71 -13.98 6.84 -7.31
CA ASN A 71 -13.91 5.46 -6.86
C ASN A 71 -14.76 4.53 -7.74
N ASN A 72 -14.32 3.30 -7.90
CA ASN A 72 -15.17 2.23 -8.39
C ASN A 72 -16.17 1.82 -7.28
N ARG A 73 -17.43 2.20 -7.46
CA ARG A 73 -18.49 1.96 -6.46
C ARG A 73 -18.66 0.48 -6.10
N GLN A 74 -18.52 -0.42 -7.06
CA GLN A 74 -18.62 -1.87 -6.83
C GLN A 74 -17.45 -2.35 -5.96
N SER A 75 -16.24 -1.89 -6.21
CA SER A 75 -15.07 -2.25 -5.41
C SER A 75 -15.16 -1.72 -3.99
N VAL A 76 -15.69 -0.51 -3.81
CA VAL A 76 -15.97 0.06 -2.47
C VAL A 76 -17.02 -0.77 -1.72
N ASP A 77 -18.13 -1.14 -2.36
CA ASP A 77 -19.16 -1.99 -1.76
C ASP A 77 -18.60 -3.35 -1.33
N ILE A 78 -17.82 -4.00 -2.20
CA ILE A 78 -17.15 -5.27 -1.91
C ILE A 78 -16.24 -5.13 -0.68
N MET A 79 -15.35 -4.14 -0.67
CA MET A 79 -14.41 -3.93 0.44
C MET A 79 -15.15 -3.78 1.77
N ILE A 80 -16.17 -2.94 1.81
CA ILE A 80 -16.92 -2.66 3.04
C ILE A 80 -17.66 -3.92 3.53
N ARG A 81 -18.39 -4.62 2.66
CA ARG A 81 -19.17 -5.80 3.04
C ARG A 81 -18.34 -7.00 3.44
N GLU A 82 -17.15 -7.16 2.88
CA GLU A 82 -16.27 -8.27 3.22
C GLU A 82 -15.36 -7.97 4.43
N SER A 83 -15.37 -6.75 4.97
CA SER A 83 -14.49 -6.31 6.05
C SER A 83 -14.61 -7.16 7.32
N GLN A 84 -15.84 -7.47 7.75
CA GLN A 84 -16.06 -8.27 8.97
C GLN A 84 -15.47 -9.68 8.85
N ARG A 85 -15.55 -10.30 7.66
CA ARG A 85 -14.93 -11.60 7.40
C ARG A 85 -13.42 -11.52 7.52
N VAL A 86 -12.81 -10.51 6.90
CA VAL A 86 -11.35 -10.32 6.96
C VAL A 86 -10.89 -10.13 8.42
N ILE A 87 -11.59 -9.31 9.20
CA ILE A 87 -11.23 -9.09 10.61
C ILE A 87 -11.40 -10.39 11.43
N ALA A 88 -12.45 -11.17 11.19
CA ALA A 88 -12.63 -12.47 11.84
C ALA A 88 -11.49 -13.44 11.49
N ASP A 89 -11.05 -13.48 10.24
CA ASP A 89 -9.91 -14.28 9.82
C ASP A 89 -8.61 -13.83 10.52
N LEU A 90 -8.33 -12.53 10.58
CA LEU A 90 -7.15 -11.97 11.26
C LEU A 90 -7.13 -12.34 12.74
N ILE A 91 -8.26 -12.19 13.44
CA ILE A 91 -8.40 -12.61 14.86
C ILE A 91 -8.17 -14.12 15.00
N SER A 92 -8.69 -14.92 14.07
CA SER A 92 -8.50 -16.39 14.09
C SER A 92 -7.03 -16.80 13.89
N TYR A 93 -6.25 -16.00 13.15
CA TYR A 93 -4.82 -16.18 12.99
C TYR A 93 -4.01 -15.72 14.21
N GLY A 94 -4.60 -14.94 15.11
CA GLY A 94 -3.97 -14.48 16.34
C GLY A 94 -3.62 -13.00 16.38
N VAL A 95 -4.10 -12.19 15.43
CA VAL A 95 -3.92 -10.73 15.48
C VAL A 95 -4.61 -10.16 16.71
N ASP A 96 -3.86 -9.40 17.50
CA ASP A 96 -4.31 -8.80 18.77
C ASP A 96 -4.70 -7.33 18.55
N PHE A 97 -5.99 -7.09 18.35
CA PHE A 97 -6.54 -5.74 18.30
C PHE A 97 -6.89 -5.25 19.70
N GLU A 98 -6.76 -3.93 19.93
CA GLU A 98 -7.18 -3.28 21.18
C GLU A 98 -8.63 -3.60 21.53
N ARG A 99 -8.89 -3.71 22.85
CA ARG A 99 -10.19 -4.07 23.37
C ARG A 99 -10.65 -3.12 24.48
N GLU A 100 -11.94 -2.94 24.54
CA GLU A 100 -12.61 -2.24 25.64
C GLU A 100 -12.55 -3.09 26.93
N ALA A 101 -12.85 -2.47 28.09
CA ALA A 101 -12.82 -3.14 29.38
C ALA A 101 -13.79 -4.35 29.49
N ASP A 102 -14.82 -4.42 28.64
CA ASP A 102 -15.76 -5.53 28.56
C ASP A 102 -15.31 -6.65 27.60
N GLY A 103 -14.14 -6.51 26.96
CA GLY A 103 -13.56 -7.45 26.02
C GLY A 103 -14.04 -7.29 24.56
N SER A 104 -14.93 -6.36 24.26
CA SER A 104 -15.29 -5.99 22.89
C SER A 104 -14.14 -5.29 22.19
N LEU A 105 -14.15 -5.27 20.84
CA LEU A 105 -13.13 -4.57 20.05
C LEU A 105 -13.22 -3.06 20.28
N ALA A 106 -12.09 -2.42 20.53
CA ALA A 106 -11.99 -0.97 20.61
C ALA A 106 -11.88 -0.35 19.20
N PHE A 107 -12.60 0.75 18.98
CA PHE A 107 -12.59 1.46 17.70
C PHE A 107 -12.13 2.90 17.87
N THR A 108 -11.22 3.32 17.01
CA THR A 108 -10.80 4.71 16.90
C THR A 108 -11.31 5.37 15.61
N LYS A 109 -11.00 6.65 15.44
CA LYS A 109 -11.39 7.48 14.31
C LYS A 109 -10.17 8.28 13.81
N GLU A 110 -10.02 8.34 12.50
CA GLU A 110 -9.03 9.20 11.83
C GLU A 110 -9.72 10.33 11.06
N GLY A 111 -8.95 11.23 10.50
CA GLY A 111 -9.45 12.33 9.68
C GLY A 111 -10.30 11.85 8.51
N ALA A 112 -11.29 12.65 8.10
CA ALA A 112 -12.26 12.37 7.05
C ALA A 112 -13.22 11.19 7.31
N HIS A 113 -13.13 10.48 8.43
CA HIS A 113 -14.15 9.53 8.86
C HIS A 113 -15.27 10.24 9.63
N SER A 114 -16.52 9.86 9.37
CA SER A 114 -17.69 10.36 10.12
C SER A 114 -17.89 9.60 11.44
N GLU A 115 -17.52 8.31 11.49
CA GLU A 115 -17.72 7.41 12.62
C GLU A 115 -16.43 6.70 13.05
N LYS A 116 -16.40 6.20 14.30
CA LYS A 116 -15.35 5.31 14.79
C LYS A 116 -15.53 3.93 14.18
N ARG A 117 -14.63 3.49 13.30
CA ARG A 117 -14.67 2.17 12.64
C ARG A 117 -13.31 1.54 12.40
N ILE A 118 -12.27 2.10 12.99
CA ILE A 118 -10.88 1.70 12.78
C ILE A 118 -10.43 0.86 13.97
N LEU A 119 -10.05 -0.38 13.70
CA LEU A 119 -9.36 -1.26 14.64
C LEU A 119 -7.88 -0.99 14.60
N PHE A 120 -7.20 -1.11 15.74
CA PHE A 120 -5.79 -0.75 15.87
C PHE A 120 -5.10 -1.62 16.94
N HIS A 121 -3.77 -1.59 16.91
CA HIS A 121 -2.89 -2.12 17.94
C HIS A 121 -1.78 -1.10 18.16
N GLU A 122 -1.88 -0.33 19.24
CA GLU A 122 -0.99 0.83 19.49
C GLU A 122 -0.83 1.70 18.23
N ASP A 123 0.39 2.09 17.87
CA ASP A 123 0.78 2.76 16.62
C ASP A 123 1.57 1.82 15.67
N ILE A 124 1.34 0.51 15.74
CA ILE A 124 2.02 -0.54 14.98
C ILE A 124 1.07 -1.59 14.39
N THR A 125 -0.17 -1.22 14.09
CA THR A 125 -1.20 -2.15 13.60
C THR A 125 -0.76 -2.96 12.39
N GLY A 126 -0.05 -2.34 11.45
CA GLY A 126 0.46 -3.03 10.27
C GLY A 126 1.51 -4.09 10.60
N LYS A 127 2.39 -3.81 11.56
CA LYS A 127 3.37 -4.77 12.08
C LYS A 127 2.66 -5.95 12.72
N GLU A 128 1.69 -5.71 13.59
CA GLU A 128 0.91 -6.76 14.26
C GLU A 128 0.23 -7.69 13.25
N ILE A 129 -0.48 -7.14 12.27
CA ILE A 129 -1.14 -7.93 11.23
C ILE A 129 -0.13 -8.70 10.38
N THR A 130 0.91 -8.01 9.89
CA THR A 130 1.81 -8.61 8.90
C THR A 130 2.72 -9.67 9.52
N SER A 131 3.23 -9.47 10.76
CA SER A 131 4.03 -10.47 11.47
C SER A 131 3.21 -11.71 11.80
N THR A 132 1.97 -11.54 12.26
CA THR A 132 1.06 -12.66 12.53
C THR A 132 0.79 -13.48 11.26
N LEU A 133 0.49 -12.83 10.12
CA LEU A 133 0.32 -13.54 8.85
C LEU A 133 1.60 -14.24 8.39
N LEU A 134 2.76 -13.62 8.59
CA LEU A 134 4.06 -14.22 8.25
C LEU A 134 4.34 -15.48 9.09
N ASP A 135 4.06 -15.45 10.39
CA ASP A 135 4.22 -16.60 11.25
C ASP A 135 3.26 -17.74 10.87
N GLN A 136 2.03 -17.43 10.51
CA GLN A 136 1.10 -18.39 9.96
C GLN A 136 1.62 -19.00 8.65
N ALA A 137 2.17 -18.19 7.73
CA ALA A 137 2.75 -18.66 6.47
C ALA A 137 3.97 -19.59 6.74
N ARG A 138 4.86 -19.20 7.66
CA ARG A 138 6.01 -20.03 8.09
C ARG A 138 5.59 -21.38 8.65
N SER A 139 4.42 -21.47 9.28
CA SER A 139 3.89 -22.71 9.87
C SER A 139 3.35 -23.70 8.83
N ARG A 140 3.11 -23.26 7.57
CA ARG A 140 2.52 -24.05 6.51
C ARG A 140 3.59 -24.77 5.68
N SER A 141 3.58 -26.11 5.67
CA SER A 141 4.57 -26.92 4.94
C SER A 141 4.50 -26.80 3.40
N ASN A 142 3.39 -26.30 2.87
CA ASN A 142 3.20 -26.07 1.44
C ASN A 142 3.58 -24.65 0.98
N ILE A 143 4.01 -23.76 1.90
CA ILE A 143 4.46 -22.42 1.60
C ILE A 143 5.97 -22.32 1.74
N THR A 144 6.66 -21.93 0.68
CA THR A 144 8.10 -21.66 0.67
C THR A 144 8.32 -20.15 0.59
N LEU A 145 9.15 -19.62 1.50
CA LEU A 145 9.49 -18.19 1.57
C LEU A 145 10.94 -18.01 1.12
N ILE A 146 11.20 -17.12 0.16
CA ILE A 146 12.54 -16.87 -0.39
C ILE A 146 12.83 -15.37 -0.36
N GLU A 147 13.76 -14.99 0.49
CA GLU A 147 14.23 -13.60 0.63
C GLU A 147 15.23 -13.21 -0.43
N TYR A 148 15.46 -11.91 -0.58
CA TYR A 148 16.49 -11.32 -1.47
C TYR A 148 16.42 -11.84 -2.91
N THR A 149 15.21 -12.16 -3.35
CA THR A 149 14.92 -12.68 -4.69
C THR A 149 14.03 -11.70 -5.43
N THR A 150 14.53 -11.16 -6.54
CA THR A 150 13.83 -10.15 -7.34
C THR A 150 13.20 -10.78 -8.57
N MET A 151 11.91 -10.54 -8.79
CA MET A 151 11.31 -10.78 -10.10
C MET A 151 11.80 -9.71 -11.08
N VAL A 152 12.51 -10.10 -12.11
CA VAL A 152 13.04 -9.18 -13.14
C VAL A 152 12.14 -9.10 -14.37
N ASP A 153 11.41 -10.16 -14.69
CA ASP A 153 10.45 -10.17 -15.80
C ASP A 153 9.44 -11.31 -15.67
N LEU A 154 8.39 -11.32 -16.49
CA LEU A 154 7.48 -12.44 -16.66
C LEU A 154 7.97 -13.41 -17.75
N VAL A 155 7.60 -14.67 -17.61
CA VAL A 155 7.65 -15.64 -18.70
C VAL A 155 6.25 -15.77 -19.27
N GLU A 156 6.02 -15.20 -20.48
CA GLU A 156 4.69 -15.13 -21.08
C GLU A 156 4.71 -15.50 -22.57
N GLU A 157 3.60 -15.99 -23.07
CA GLU A 157 3.34 -16.16 -24.50
C GLU A 157 1.83 -16.05 -24.76
N SER A 158 1.46 -15.32 -25.81
CA SER A 158 0.07 -15.18 -26.25
C SER A 158 -0.89 -14.68 -25.14
N ASN A 159 -0.42 -13.72 -24.36
CA ASN A 159 -1.14 -13.11 -23.24
C ASN A 159 -1.53 -14.12 -22.13
N VAL A 160 -0.62 -15.07 -21.86
CA VAL A 160 -0.70 -16.02 -20.74
C VAL A 160 0.62 -15.99 -19.98
N CYS A 161 0.55 -15.79 -18.67
CA CYS A 161 1.69 -15.88 -17.77
C CYS A 161 1.95 -17.35 -17.42
N TYR A 162 3.20 -17.78 -17.50
CA TYR A 162 3.66 -19.12 -17.16
C TYR A 162 4.62 -19.11 -15.96
N GLY A 163 4.91 -17.95 -15.41
CA GLY A 163 5.82 -17.73 -14.30
C GLY A 163 6.70 -16.51 -14.51
N ALA A 164 7.90 -16.51 -13.94
CA ALA A 164 8.77 -15.35 -13.91
C ALA A 164 10.25 -15.69 -14.15
N VAL A 165 11.00 -14.66 -14.55
CA VAL A 165 12.47 -14.63 -14.48
C VAL A 165 12.86 -14.00 -13.15
N LEU A 166 13.67 -14.68 -12.39
CA LEU A 166 14.11 -14.30 -11.06
C LEU A 166 15.61 -14.00 -11.03
N ARG A 167 16.01 -13.03 -10.22
CA ARG A 167 17.38 -12.85 -9.76
C ARG A 167 17.47 -13.34 -8.33
N LEU A 168 18.27 -14.38 -8.12
CA LEU A 168 18.49 -15.01 -6.82
C LEU A 168 19.48 -14.19 -5.96
N PRO A 169 19.61 -14.48 -4.64
CA PRO A 169 20.46 -13.71 -3.72
C PRO A 169 21.95 -13.66 -4.13
N ASP A 170 22.44 -14.66 -4.85
CA ASP A 170 23.81 -14.73 -5.37
C ASP A 170 23.99 -13.99 -6.71
N GLY A 171 22.92 -13.33 -7.21
CA GLY A 171 22.89 -12.63 -8.49
C GLY A 171 22.60 -13.52 -9.70
N HIS A 172 22.49 -14.84 -9.52
CA HIS A 172 22.15 -15.78 -10.60
C HIS A 172 20.73 -15.55 -11.11
N LEU A 173 20.57 -15.63 -12.44
CA LEU A 173 19.26 -15.54 -13.10
C LEU A 173 18.70 -16.93 -13.34
N GLU A 174 17.46 -17.12 -12.94
CA GLU A 174 16.75 -18.38 -13.12
C GLU A 174 15.29 -18.13 -13.49
N THR A 175 14.63 -19.11 -14.11
CA THR A 175 13.19 -19.08 -14.33
C THR A 175 12.45 -19.88 -13.26
N MET A 176 11.28 -19.37 -12.87
CA MET A 176 10.32 -20.09 -12.03
C MET A 176 9.04 -20.33 -12.82
N GLU A 177 8.78 -21.61 -13.13
CA GLU A 177 7.50 -22.05 -13.70
C GLU A 177 6.42 -21.99 -12.63
N ALA A 178 5.27 -21.39 -12.96
CA ALA A 178 4.11 -21.32 -12.07
C ALA A 178 2.81 -21.41 -12.87
N ASP A 179 1.81 -22.10 -12.30
CA ASP A 179 0.46 -22.16 -12.88
C ASP A 179 -0.25 -20.81 -12.78
N PHE A 180 -0.05 -20.11 -11.67
CA PHE A 180 -0.52 -18.74 -11.44
C PHE A 180 0.58 -17.88 -10.81
N THR A 181 0.58 -16.60 -11.18
CA THR A 181 1.50 -15.60 -10.59
C THR A 181 0.71 -14.44 -10.00
N PHE A 182 1.06 -14.04 -8.77
CA PHE A 182 0.49 -12.90 -8.06
C PHE A 182 1.52 -11.80 -7.94
N LEU A 183 1.20 -10.62 -8.45
CA LEU A 183 1.97 -9.40 -8.24
C LEU A 183 1.48 -8.73 -6.95
N ALA A 184 2.25 -8.84 -5.88
CA ALA A 184 2.03 -8.24 -4.56
C ALA A 184 3.21 -7.34 -4.17
N CYS A 185 3.80 -6.65 -5.18
CA CYS A 185 5.10 -5.98 -5.12
C CYS A 185 5.07 -4.63 -4.40
N GLY A 186 3.93 -4.20 -3.88
CA GLY A 186 3.76 -2.87 -3.28
C GLY A 186 3.70 -1.75 -4.33
N GLY A 187 3.97 -0.52 -3.89
CA GLY A 187 3.84 0.69 -4.68
C GLY A 187 5.13 1.18 -5.35
N ILE A 188 5.28 2.50 -5.40
CA ILE A 188 6.32 3.22 -6.16
C ILE A 188 7.13 4.20 -5.29
N GLY A 189 6.98 4.14 -3.96
CA GLY A 189 7.49 5.17 -3.05
C GLY A 189 9.00 5.34 -3.09
N GLY A 190 9.76 4.28 -3.42
CA GLY A 190 11.21 4.36 -3.58
C GLY A 190 11.69 5.25 -4.72
N LEU A 191 10.80 5.61 -5.67
CA LEU A 191 11.09 6.55 -6.75
C LEU A 191 11.03 8.02 -6.31
N TYR A 192 10.47 8.32 -5.12
CA TYR A 192 10.29 9.68 -4.61
C TYR A 192 11.39 10.03 -3.60
N ARG A 193 11.85 11.28 -3.65
CA ARG A 193 12.88 11.81 -2.73
C ARG A 193 12.42 11.74 -1.28
N HIS A 194 11.21 12.19 -0.99
CA HIS A 194 10.57 12.09 0.32
C HIS A 194 9.44 11.07 0.26
N SER A 195 9.59 9.98 0.99
CA SER A 195 8.61 8.89 1.01
C SER A 195 8.64 8.15 2.33
N THR A 196 7.46 7.75 2.81
CA THR A 196 7.31 6.87 3.97
C THR A 196 7.59 5.41 3.65
N ASN A 197 7.69 5.07 2.36
CA ASN A 197 7.85 3.70 1.88
C ASN A 197 9.31 3.25 1.91
N PHE A 198 9.53 1.95 1.90
CA PHE A 198 10.86 1.40 1.72
C PHE A 198 11.45 1.79 0.37
N ARG A 199 12.74 2.12 0.34
CA ARG A 199 13.45 2.59 -0.86
C ARG A 199 13.53 1.57 -1.99
N HIS A 200 13.44 0.28 -1.69
CA HIS A 200 13.46 -0.78 -2.70
C HIS A 200 12.12 -0.95 -3.45
N LEU A 201 11.05 -0.28 -3.04
CA LEU A 201 9.74 -0.33 -3.70
C LEU A 201 9.70 0.67 -4.87
N THR A 202 10.14 0.22 -6.02
CA THR A 202 10.40 1.06 -7.20
C THR A 202 9.44 0.82 -8.37
N GLY A 203 8.29 0.17 -8.11
CA GLY A 203 7.30 -0.07 -9.16
C GLY A 203 7.71 -1.16 -10.16
N ASP A 204 8.46 -2.17 -9.74
CA ASP A 204 8.96 -3.25 -10.62
C ASP A 204 7.82 -3.90 -11.42
N ALA A 205 6.69 -4.19 -10.76
CA ALA A 205 5.51 -4.75 -11.43
C ALA A 205 4.92 -3.83 -12.50
N LEU A 206 4.99 -2.50 -12.31
CA LEU A 206 4.52 -1.52 -13.31
C LEU A 206 5.44 -1.49 -14.53
N ALA A 207 6.76 -1.49 -14.33
CA ALA A 207 7.73 -1.57 -15.43
C ALA A 207 7.50 -2.83 -16.27
N ILE A 208 7.30 -3.97 -15.61
CA ILE A 208 6.99 -5.24 -16.26
C ILE A 208 5.64 -5.16 -17.00
N ALA A 209 4.61 -4.61 -16.36
CA ALA A 209 3.29 -4.46 -16.97
C ALA A 209 3.34 -3.60 -18.25
N ILE A 210 4.13 -2.49 -18.24
CA ILE A 210 4.32 -1.65 -19.43
C ILE A 210 5.00 -2.44 -20.56
N ARG A 211 6.07 -3.20 -20.25
CA ARG A 211 6.79 -3.99 -21.26
C ARG A 211 5.93 -5.09 -21.91
N HIS A 212 5.01 -5.67 -21.15
CA HIS A 212 4.12 -6.73 -21.60
C HIS A 212 2.72 -6.25 -22.04
N ASN A 213 2.50 -4.92 -22.15
CA ASN A 213 1.20 -4.34 -22.51
C ASN A 213 0.05 -4.80 -21.57
N ILE A 214 0.34 -5.07 -20.31
CA ILE A 214 -0.66 -5.30 -19.27
C ILE A 214 -1.28 -3.96 -18.92
N ARG A 215 -2.61 -3.93 -18.81
CA ARG A 215 -3.32 -2.67 -18.58
C ARG A 215 -2.99 -2.07 -17.22
N LEU A 216 -2.66 -0.78 -17.23
CA LEU A 216 -2.53 0.06 -16.05
C LEU A 216 -3.73 1.01 -15.93
N GLU A 217 -3.99 1.51 -14.74
CA GLU A 217 -5.04 2.49 -14.47
C GLU A 217 -4.58 3.47 -13.39
N ASN A 218 -4.91 4.75 -13.55
CA ASN A 218 -4.69 5.83 -12.58
C ASN A 218 -3.24 5.94 -12.08
N ILE A 219 -2.25 5.69 -12.92
CA ILE A 219 -0.83 5.62 -12.53
C ILE A 219 -0.24 6.96 -12.05
N ASN A 220 -0.97 8.05 -12.20
CA ASN A 220 -0.68 9.38 -11.65
C ASN A 220 -1.39 9.64 -10.30
N TYR A 221 -2.17 8.69 -9.76
CA TYR A 221 -2.85 8.86 -8.49
C TYR A 221 -1.92 8.46 -7.33
N VAL A 222 -1.19 9.45 -6.84
CA VAL A 222 -0.23 9.32 -5.74
C VAL A 222 -0.71 10.15 -4.56
N GLN A 223 -0.84 9.53 -3.40
CA GLN A 223 -1.18 10.21 -2.16
C GLN A 223 0.07 10.71 -1.45
N ILE A 224 0.06 11.98 -1.10
CA ILE A 224 1.05 12.60 -0.21
C ILE A 224 0.47 12.60 1.20
N HIS A 225 1.23 12.10 2.18
CA HIS A 225 0.86 12.23 3.59
C HIS A 225 1.30 13.60 4.09
N PRO A 226 0.43 14.33 4.80
CA PRO A 226 0.73 15.69 5.26
C PRO A 226 1.88 15.77 6.25
N THR A 227 1.96 14.78 7.16
CA THR A 227 2.84 14.84 8.32
C THR A 227 3.79 13.63 8.38
N THR A 228 5.04 13.87 8.05
CA THR A 228 6.17 12.98 8.34
C THR A 228 7.20 13.78 9.11
N PHE A 229 7.95 13.12 9.99
CA PHE A 229 9.00 13.79 10.75
C PHE A 229 10.06 14.34 9.79
N TYR A 230 10.34 15.63 9.91
CA TYR A 230 11.35 16.29 9.08
C TYR A 230 12.76 15.96 9.56
N THR A 231 13.62 15.54 8.66
CA THR A 231 15.06 15.35 8.88
C THR A 231 15.83 15.85 7.66
N GLU A 232 17.03 16.34 7.89
CA GLU A 232 17.96 16.73 6.81
C GLU A 232 18.55 15.52 6.09
N ASN A 233 18.47 14.32 6.67
CA ASN A 233 18.93 13.07 6.06
C ASN A 233 17.91 12.53 5.05
N GLU A 234 18.17 12.70 3.77
CA GLU A 234 17.30 12.29 2.66
C GLU A 234 17.54 10.84 2.20
N GLU A 235 18.55 10.16 2.70
CA GLU A 235 18.87 8.80 2.29
C GLU A 235 17.92 7.78 2.92
N GLU A 236 17.34 8.12 4.07
CA GLU A 236 16.38 7.28 4.78
C GLU A 236 14.95 7.56 4.32
N ARG A 237 14.06 6.60 4.58
CA ARG A 237 12.63 6.84 4.41
C ARG A 237 12.13 7.87 5.43
N SER A 238 11.16 8.69 5.06
CA SER A 238 10.52 9.63 5.98
C SER A 238 9.72 8.86 7.04
N PHE A 239 9.94 9.19 8.32
CA PHE A 239 9.19 8.56 9.40
C PHE A 239 7.78 9.15 9.47
N LEU A 240 6.77 8.29 9.42
CA LEU A 240 5.37 8.69 9.45
C LEU A 240 4.98 9.20 10.85
N ILE A 241 4.37 10.39 10.91
CA ILE A 241 3.56 10.82 12.06
C ILE A 241 2.10 10.54 11.67
N SER A 242 1.52 9.53 12.30
CA SER A 242 0.19 9.01 11.94
C SER A 242 -0.89 10.10 11.88
N GLU A 243 -1.86 9.92 11.01
CA GLU A 243 -3.05 10.77 10.97
C GLU A 243 -3.89 10.68 12.26
N SER A 244 -3.81 9.55 12.97
CA SER A 244 -4.45 9.37 14.28
C SER A 244 -4.01 10.44 15.29
N VAL A 245 -2.74 10.88 15.22
CA VAL A 245 -2.20 11.96 16.08
C VAL A 245 -3.01 13.25 15.91
N ARG A 246 -3.31 13.64 14.64
CA ARG A 246 -4.20 14.78 14.36
C ARG A 246 -5.66 14.48 14.72
N GLY A 247 -6.09 13.23 14.51
CA GLY A 247 -7.41 12.75 14.91
C GLY A 247 -7.68 12.85 16.40
N GLU A 248 -6.64 12.71 17.23
CA GLU A 248 -6.70 12.81 18.70
C GLU A 248 -6.41 14.23 19.23
N GLY A 249 -6.13 15.19 18.34
CA GLY A 249 -6.13 16.60 18.70
C GLY A 249 -4.84 17.38 18.44
N ALA A 250 -3.83 16.80 17.81
CA ALA A 250 -2.62 17.53 17.44
C ALA A 250 -2.92 18.64 16.42
N LEU A 251 -2.17 19.74 16.52
CA LEU A 251 -2.40 20.98 15.78
C LEU A 251 -1.18 21.34 14.94
N LEU A 252 -1.41 21.97 13.77
CA LEU A 252 -0.36 22.41 12.86
C LEU A 252 -0.11 23.92 12.95
N TYR A 253 1.16 24.29 13.08
CA TYR A 253 1.60 25.67 13.24
C TYR A 253 2.66 26.06 12.19
N ASN A 254 2.60 27.34 11.78
CA ASN A 254 3.60 27.97 10.95
C ASN A 254 4.85 28.38 11.80
N LYS A 255 5.85 29.01 11.17
CA LYS A 255 7.07 29.46 11.86
C LYS A 255 6.82 30.50 12.98
N ASN A 256 5.67 31.20 12.96
CA ASN A 256 5.28 32.18 13.96
C ASN A 256 4.40 31.59 15.06
N MET A 257 4.21 30.28 15.06
CA MET A 257 3.30 29.55 15.97
C MET A 257 1.83 29.98 15.81
N GLU A 258 1.39 30.21 14.57
CA GLU A 258 0.01 30.50 14.21
C GLU A 258 -0.58 29.29 13.47
N ARG A 259 -1.79 28.85 13.85
CA ARG A 259 -2.53 27.80 13.14
C ARG A 259 -2.95 28.30 11.76
N PHE A 260 -2.82 27.47 10.74
CA PHE A 260 -3.06 27.88 9.35
C PHE A 260 -4.01 26.95 8.57
N VAL A 261 -4.42 25.83 9.17
CA VAL A 261 -5.31 24.84 8.51
C VAL A 261 -6.20 24.14 9.53
N ASP A 262 -7.32 23.57 9.09
CA ASP A 262 -8.09 22.58 9.85
C ASP A 262 -7.46 21.19 9.57
N GLU A 263 -6.85 20.61 10.59
CA GLU A 263 -6.04 19.40 10.55
C GLU A 263 -6.83 18.13 10.21
N LEU A 264 -8.17 18.17 10.36
CA LEU A 264 -9.06 17.04 10.08
C LEU A 264 -9.63 17.03 8.66
N GLN A 265 -9.21 17.98 7.81
CA GLN A 265 -9.51 17.94 6.39
C GLN A 265 -8.84 16.74 5.70
N PRO A 266 -9.30 16.33 4.49
CA PRO A 266 -8.64 15.30 3.69
C PRO A 266 -7.15 15.58 3.48
N ARG A 267 -6.37 14.50 3.35
CA ARG A 267 -4.89 14.57 3.26
C ARG A 267 -4.39 15.52 2.18
N ASP A 268 -4.99 15.51 1.00
CA ASP A 268 -4.62 16.38 -0.11
C ASP A 268 -4.85 17.86 0.19
N VAL A 269 -5.89 18.20 0.96
CA VAL A 269 -6.19 19.55 1.41
C VAL A 269 -5.14 20.03 2.43
N VAL A 270 -4.87 19.20 3.44
CA VAL A 270 -3.86 19.51 4.46
C VAL A 270 -2.46 19.60 3.85
N THR A 271 -2.10 18.67 2.97
CA THR A 271 -0.83 18.70 2.23
C THR A 271 -0.64 20.01 1.46
N LYS A 272 -1.64 20.42 0.68
CA LYS A 272 -1.58 21.68 -0.08
C LYS A 272 -1.43 22.89 0.85
N ALA A 273 -2.12 22.90 1.99
CA ALA A 273 -2.01 23.97 2.96
C ALA A 273 -0.60 24.03 3.57
N ILE A 274 0.00 22.88 3.94
CA ILE A 274 1.37 22.82 4.46
C ILE A 274 2.38 23.32 3.44
N LEU A 275 2.36 22.78 2.19
CA LEU A 275 3.28 23.18 1.14
C LEU A 275 3.20 24.70 0.86
N LYS A 276 1.98 25.24 0.81
CA LYS A 276 1.77 26.68 0.64
C LYS A 276 2.32 27.49 1.83
N GLN A 277 2.15 26.98 3.05
CA GLN A 277 2.66 27.66 4.24
C GLN A 277 4.18 27.64 4.29
N MET A 278 4.81 26.51 3.93
CA MET A 278 6.27 26.41 3.81
C MET A 278 6.83 27.41 2.79
N GLU A 279 6.16 27.58 1.64
CA GLU A 279 6.53 28.59 0.63
C GLU A 279 6.44 30.01 1.19
N ILE A 280 5.34 30.35 1.88
CA ILE A 280 5.14 31.68 2.51
C ILE A 280 6.21 31.94 3.57
N ASP A 281 6.51 30.93 4.39
CA ASP A 281 7.46 31.04 5.50
C ASP A 281 8.92 31.00 5.05
N GLY A 282 9.20 30.45 3.86
CA GLY A 282 10.55 30.14 3.38
C GLY A 282 11.24 29.10 4.25
N THR A 283 10.51 28.06 4.67
CA THR A 283 10.99 26.97 5.54
C THR A 283 10.84 25.61 4.87
N ASP A 284 11.61 24.63 5.30
CA ASP A 284 11.58 23.25 4.78
C ASP A 284 10.60 22.35 5.57
N HIS A 285 9.94 22.88 6.60
CA HIS A 285 8.97 22.16 7.43
C HIS A 285 7.97 23.13 8.10
N VAL A 286 6.90 22.56 8.65
CA VAL A 286 6.00 23.20 9.60
C VAL A 286 6.07 22.49 10.95
N TRP A 287 5.35 22.99 11.96
CA TRP A 287 5.38 22.45 13.31
C TRP A 287 4.09 21.70 13.62
N GLU A 288 4.18 20.51 14.23
CA GLU A 288 3.05 19.77 14.78
C GLU A 288 3.13 19.75 16.31
N ASP A 289 2.07 20.17 16.97
CA ASP A 289 1.93 20.21 18.43
C ASP A 289 1.04 19.07 18.91
N MET A 290 1.63 18.08 19.56
CA MET A 290 0.92 16.92 20.11
C MET A 290 0.42 17.16 21.54
N ARG A 291 0.79 18.26 22.22
CA ARG A 291 0.44 18.54 23.62
C ARG A 291 -1.05 18.72 23.92
N PRO A 292 -1.95 19.05 22.96
CA PRO A 292 -3.38 18.98 23.20
C PRO A 292 -3.91 17.58 23.53
N ILE A 293 -3.16 16.50 23.16
CA ILE A 293 -3.46 15.12 23.54
C ILE A 293 -3.00 14.92 24.99
N PRO A 294 -3.83 14.37 25.91
CA PRO A 294 -3.40 14.04 27.26
C PRO A 294 -2.13 13.17 27.26
N GLU A 295 -1.19 13.47 28.18
CA GLU A 295 0.13 12.80 28.17
C GLU A 295 0.03 11.27 28.30
N ASP A 296 -0.86 10.79 29.16
CA ASP A 296 -1.11 9.36 29.35
C ASP A 296 -1.69 8.69 28.09
N GLU A 297 -2.60 9.36 27.39
CA GLU A 297 -3.14 8.90 26.10
C GLU A 297 -2.05 8.94 25.02
N MET A 298 -1.26 10.03 24.93
CA MET A 298 -0.16 10.14 23.97
C MET A 298 0.86 9.02 24.13
N LEU A 299 1.27 8.73 25.37
CA LEU A 299 2.26 7.69 25.67
C LEU A 299 1.71 6.27 25.50
N SER A 300 0.39 6.08 25.63
CA SER A 300 -0.28 4.80 25.43
C SER A 300 -0.59 4.51 23.95
N HIS A 301 -1.07 5.52 23.20
CA HIS A 301 -1.53 5.33 21.83
C HIS A 301 -0.40 5.48 20.79
N PHE A 302 0.64 6.27 21.10
CA PHE A 302 1.72 6.61 20.15
C PHE A 302 3.13 6.36 20.72
N PRO A 303 3.39 5.24 21.41
CA PRO A 303 4.66 5.01 22.09
C PRO A 303 5.86 5.03 21.15
N ASN A 304 5.71 4.49 19.93
CA ASN A 304 6.81 4.44 18.96
C ASN A 304 7.06 5.80 18.29
N ILE A 305 6.02 6.60 18.05
CA ILE A 305 6.16 7.99 17.55
C ILE A 305 6.90 8.82 18.58
N VAL A 306 6.51 8.74 19.85
CA VAL A 306 7.17 9.48 20.94
C VAL A 306 8.63 9.06 21.09
N ALA A 307 8.91 7.76 21.05
CA ALA A 307 10.27 7.23 21.12
C ALA A 307 11.13 7.76 19.97
N TYR A 308 10.64 7.67 18.74
CA TYR A 308 11.35 8.16 17.54
C TYR A 308 11.66 9.66 17.63
N CYS A 309 10.68 10.49 18.03
CA CYS A 309 10.91 11.92 18.21
C CYS A 309 12.00 12.20 19.24
N ARG A 310 11.98 11.49 20.36
CA ARG A 310 13.01 11.65 21.43
C ARG A 310 14.39 11.24 20.98
N GLU A 311 14.53 10.17 20.19
CA GLU A 311 15.81 9.76 19.59
C GLU A 311 16.37 10.82 18.64
N HIS A 312 15.50 11.63 18.02
CA HIS A 312 15.86 12.72 17.10
C HIS A 312 15.89 14.10 17.79
N GLY A 313 15.87 14.15 19.12
CA GLY A 313 16.09 15.36 19.90
C GLY A 313 14.85 16.20 20.19
N TYR A 314 13.64 15.69 19.94
CA TYR A 314 12.38 16.36 20.23
C TYR A 314 11.53 15.56 21.24
N ASP A 315 11.00 16.23 22.26
CA ASP A 315 10.06 15.60 23.20
C ASP A 315 8.64 16.12 22.93
N PRO A 316 7.78 15.35 22.23
CA PRO A 316 6.45 15.81 21.84
C PRO A 316 5.52 16.10 23.01
N VAL A 317 5.84 15.63 24.22
CA VAL A 317 5.14 15.99 25.45
C VAL A 317 5.44 17.43 25.87
N LYS A 318 6.58 18.00 25.47
CA LYS A 318 7.06 19.33 25.92
C LYS A 318 7.07 20.37 24.83
N GLU A 319 7.25 19.96 23.59
CA GLU A 319 7.49 20.87 22.47
C GLU A 319 6.87 20.36 21.16
N CYS A 320 6.75 21.24 20.18
CA CYS A 320 6.32 20.88 18.82
C CYS A 320 7.42 20.08 18.11
N ILE A 321 7.01 19.21 17.19
CA ILE A 321 7.92 18.44 16.33
C ILE A 321 7.89 19.00 14.90
N PRO A 322 9.02 18.97 14.16
CA PRO A 322 9.04 19.42 12.77
C PRO A 322 8.43 18.35 11.84
N VAL A 323 7.51 18.77 10.96
CA VAL A 323 6.85 17.85 10.03
C VAL A 323 6.84 18.39 8.59
N VAL A 324 6.87 17.48 7.63
CA VAL A 324 6.90 17.77 6.19
C VAL A 324 6.04 16.76 5.43
N PRO A 325 5.36 17.15 4.34
CA PRO A 325 4.67 16.20 3.47
C PRO A 325 5.62 15.25 2.73
N ALA A 326 5.21 13.98 2.60
CA ALA A 326 5.96 12.98 1.85
C ALA A 326 5.04 12.04 1.07
N GLN A 327 5.55 11.46 -0.03
CA GLN A 327 4.84 10.40 -0.72
C GLN A 327 4.53 9.26 0.27
N HIS A 328 3.31 8.70 0.17
CA HIS A 328 2.87 7.73 1.16
C HIS A 328 2.15 6.52 0.58
N TYR A 329 1.26 6.69 -0.41
CA TYR A 329 0.48 5.60 -0.97
C TYR A 329 0.21 5.80 -2.46
N PHE A 330 0.20 4.70 -3.20
CA PHE A 330 -0.07 4.69 -4.63
C PHE A 330 -1.46 4.10 -4.90
N MET A 331 -2.42 4.91 -5.37
CA MET A 331 -3.79 4.47 -5.64
C MET A 331 -3.98 3.96 -7.06
N GLY A 332 -3.02 4.23 -7.95
CA GLY A 332 -2.95 3.63 -9.28
C GLY A 332 -2.39 2.23 -9.27
N GLY A 333 -2.10 1.68 -10.44
CA GLY A 333 -1.45 0.37 -10.52
C GLY A 333 -1.85 -0.48 -11.72
N VAL A 334 -1.57 -1.76 -11.61
CA VAL A 334 -2.04 -2.76 -12.59
C VAL A 334 -3.56 -2.84 -12.50
N LYS A 335 -4.24 -2.56 -13.62
CA LYS A 335 -5.71 -2.63 -13.68
C LYS A 335 -6.19 -4.05 -13.47
N VAL A 336 -7.12 -4.24 -12.54
CA VAL A 336 -7.71 -5.52 -12.21
C VAL A 336 -9.24 -5.47 -12.20
N ASP A 337 -9.86 -6.64 -12.30
CA ASP A 337 -11.29 -6.82 -12.06
C ASP A 337 -11.60 -7.04 -10.56
N SER A 338 -12.85 -7.33 -10.24
CA SER A 338 -13.30 -7.56 -8.87
C SER A 338 -12.74 -8.83 -8.21
N SER A 339 -12.05 -9.67 -8.96
CA SER A 339 -11.32 -10.86 -8.48
C SER A 339 -9.82 -10.68 -8.53
N SER A 340 -9.33 -9.45 -8.74
CA SER A 340 -7.92 -9.10 -8.90
C SER A 340 -7.21 -9.74 -10.11
N ALA A 341 -7.95 -10.29 -11.08
CA ALA A 341 -7.39 -10.78 -12.32
C ALA A 341 -6.98 -9.61 -13.22
N THR A 342 -5.78 -9.71 -13.82
CA THR A 342 -5.24 -8.70 -14.74
C THR A 342 -5.74 -8.91 -16.19
N SER A 343 -5.29 -8.06 -17.11
CA SER A 343 -5.56 -8.28 -18.55
C SER A 343 -4.76 -9.44 -19.17
N MET A 344 -3.81 -10.04 -18.44
CA MET A 344 -3.04 -11.22 -18.82
C MET A 344 -3.58 -12.44 -18.05
N ARG A 345 -3.83 -13.54 -18.74
CA ARG A 345 -4.33 -14.76 -18.10
C ARG A 345 -3.29 -15.37 -17.15
N GLN A 346 -3.76 -15.99 -16.07
CA GLN A 346 -2.94 -16.63 -15.03
C GLN A 346 -2.07 -15.63 -14.25
N LEU A 347 -2.36 -14.32 -14.38
CA LEU A 347 -1.68 -13.24 -13.67
C LEU A 347 -2.68 -12.40 -12.89
N TYR A 348 -2.42 -12.27 -11.60
CA TYR A 348 -3.18 -11.46 -10.66
C TYR A 348 -2.32 -10.31 -10.13
N ALA A 349 -2.95 -9.20 -9.73
CA ALA A 349 -2.28 -8.16 -8.97
C ALA A 349 -3.12 -7.82 -7.74
N ILE A 350 -2.49 -7.73 -6.57
CA ILE A 350 -3.13 -7.53 -5.27
C ILE A 350 -2.38 -6.50 -4.42
N GLY A 351 -3.09 -5.92 -3.45
CA GLY A 351 -2.56 -4.84 -2.62
C GLY A 351 -2.20 -3.61 -3.45
N GLU A 352 -1.28 -2.80 -2.96
CA GLU A 352 -0.90 -1.51 -3.57
C GLU A 352 -0.33 -1.61 -5.01
N THR A 353 0.03 -2.82 -5.45
CA THR A 353 0.42 -3.07 -6.85
C THR A 353 -0.77 -2.95 -7.82
N SER A 354 -1.99 -3.19 -7.33
CA SER A 354 -3.22 -3.25 -8.13
C SER A 354 -4.00 -1.94 -8.09
N CYS A 355 -4.71 -1.65 -9.18
CA CYS A 355 -5.75 -0.64 -9.22
C CYS A 355 -7.12 -1.30 -9.45
N ASN A 356 -7.86 -1.51 -8.37
CA ASN A 356 -9.25 -1.96 -8.39
C ASN A 356 -10.25 -0.79 -8.29
N GLY A 357 -9.74 0.43 -8.10
CA GLY A 357 -10.49 1.67 -8.03
C GLY A 357 -11.18 1.95 -6.69
N VAL A 358 -10.90 1.20 -5.62
CA VAL A 358 -11.46 1.47 -4.28
C VAL A 358 -11.15 2.89 -3.79
N HIS A 359 -9.95 3.36 -4.02
CA HIS A 359 -9.45 4.59 -3.40
C HIS A 359 -9.76 5.88 -4.19
N GLY A 360 -10.13 5.77 -5.46
CA GLY A 360 -10.28 6.96 -6.31
C GLY A 360 -9.00 7.79 -6.35
N LYS A 361 -9.14 9.12 -6.39
CA LYS A 361 -8.02 10.05 -6.49
C LYS A 361 -7.29 10.32 -5.18
N ASN A 362 -7.90 9.97 -4.04
CA ASN A 362 -7.31 10.15 -2.71
C ASN A 362 -7.87 9.11 -1.74
N ARG A 363 -6.99 8.35 -1.09
CA ARG A 363 -7.34 7.23 -0.20
C ARG A 363 -7.86 7.74 1.14
N LEU A 364 -9.00 7.21 1.59
CA LEU A 364 -9.43 7.34 2.99
C LEU A 364 -8.47 6.56 3.89
N ALA A 365 -8.04 7.16 4.98
CA ALA A 365 -7.13 6.54 5.94
C ALA A 365 -7.65 5.17 6.42
N SER A 366 -6.76 4.25 6.75
CA SER A 366 -7.04 2.89 7.25
C SER A 366 -7.84 1.96 6.33
N ASN A 367 -8.12 2.37 5.08
CA ASN A 367 -8.75 1.51 4.05
C ASN A 367 -7.74 0.61 3.31
N SER A 368 -6.43 0.95 3.27
CA SER A 368 -5.46 0.24 2.43
C SER A 368 -5.20 -1.20 2.86
N LEU A 369 -5.02 -1.44 4.17
CA LEU A 369 -4.85 -2.80 4.67
C LEU A 369 -6.08 -3.65 4.41
N LEU A 370 -7.28 -3.09 4.63
CA LEU A 370 -8.53 -3.79 4.36
C LEU A 370 -8.70 -4.14 2.88
N GLU A 371 -8.50 -3.16 2.00
CA GLU A 371 -8.54 -3.36 0.54
C GLU A 371 -7.58 -4.48 0.13
N SER A 372 -6.32 -4.40 0.59
CA SER A 372 -5.28 -5.38 0.29
C SER A 372 -5.68 -6.81 0.68
N LEU A 373 -6.29 -6.99 1.84
CA LEU A 373 -6.70 -8.30 2.34
C LEU A 373 -7.97 -8.82 1.65
N VAL A 374 -8.99 -7.97 1.49
CA VAL A 374 -10.24 -8.35 0.81
C VAL A 374 -9.95 -8.85 -0.60
N PHE A 375 -9.22 -8.09 -1.40
CA PHE A 375 -8.96 -8.44 -2.78
C PHE A 375 -7.93 -9.57 -2.94
N ALA A 376 -7.02 -9.75 -1.99
CA ALA A 376 -6.15 -10.93 -1.93
C ALA A 376 -6.94 -12.22 -1.69
N GLY A 377 -7.91 -12.22 -0.77
CA GLY A 377 -8.80 -13.35 -0.53
C GLY A 377 -9.69 -13.68 -1.74
N ARG A 378 -10.16 -12.65 -2.46
CA ARG A 378 -10.91 -12.82 -3.71
C ARG A 378 -10.08 -13.42 -4.82
N ALA A 379 -8.83 -12.97 -4.99
CA ALA A 379 -7.88 -13.53 -5.95
C ALA A 379 -7.61 -15.02 -5.67
N ALA A 380 -7.37 -15.38 -4.40
CA ALA A 380 -7.19 -16.77 -4.01
C ALA A 380 -8.43 -17.62 -4.33
N THR A 381 -9.62 -17.10 -4.06
CA THR A 381 -10.89 -17.78 -4.40
C THR A 381 -11.04 -17.98 -5.91
N ASP A 382 -10.72 -16.98 -6.71
CA ASP A 382 -10.82 -17.04 -8.17
C ASP A 382 -9.84 -18.10 -8.77
N VAL A 383 -8.62 -18.15 -8.25
CA VAL A 383 -7.63 -19.18 -8.62
C VAL A 383 -8.17 -20.57 -8.33
N ILE A 384 -8.77 -20.81 -7.16
CA ILE A 384 -9.36 -22.11 -6.80
C ILE A 384 -10.43 -22.52 -7.82
N LEU A 385 -11.32 -21.59 -8.19
CA LEU A 385 -12.41 -21.83 -9.13
C LEU A 385 -11.92 -22.12 -10.56
N HIS A 386 -10.78 -21.57 -10.94
CA HIS A 386 -10.26 -21.65 -12.31
C HIS A 386 -9.04 -22.57 -12.46
N TYR A 387 -8.64 -23.29 -11.39
CA TYR A 387 -7.41 -24.09 -11.41
C TYR A 387 -7.40 -25.17 -12.52
N ASP A 388 -8.53 -25.77 -12.84
CA ASP A 388 -8.64 -26.78 -13.90
C ASP A 388 -8.48 -26.21 -15.32
N SER A 389 -8.54 -24.89 -15.49
CA SER A 389 -8.40 -24.21 -16.78
C SER A 389 -6.97 -23.72 -17.10
N VAL A 390 -6.02 -24.04 -16.22
CA VAL A 390 -4.61 -23.61 -16.34
C VAL A 390 -3.98 -24.10 -17.65
N ARG A 391 -3.32 -23.19 -18.32
CA ARG A 391 -2.48 -23.51 -19.49
C ARG A 391 -1.04 -23.71 -19.04
N ARG A 392 -0.43 -24.81 -19.50
CA ARG A 392 0.98 -25.14 -19.24
C ARG A 392 1.70 -25.34 -20.56
N ASP A 393 2.83 -24.66 -20.73
CA ASP A 393 3.74 -24.87 -21.86
C ASP A 393 5.19 -24.82 -21.37
N PRO A 394 5.76 -25.97 -20.95
CA PRO A 394 7.13 -26.01 -20.47
C PRO A 394 8.17 -25.56 -21.52
N LYS A 395 7.85 -25.64 -22.83
CA LYS A 395 8.79 -25.24 -23.88
C LYS A 395 9.04 -23.75 -23.98
N ILE A 396 8.19 -22.94 -23.35
CA ILE A 396 8.37 -21.50 -23.37
C ILE A 396 9.65 -21.08 -22.62
N PHE A 397 10.03 -21.84 -21.59
CA PHE A 397 11.22 -21.58 -20.80
C PHE A 397 12.53 -21.76 -21.58
N ASP A 398 12.53 -22.61 -22.63
CA ASP A 398 13.67 -22.79 -23.56
C ASP A 398 13.93 -21.52 -24.40
N LYS A 399 12.93 -20.61 -24.50
CA LYS A 399 13.02 -19.37 -25.27
C LYS A 399 13.54 -18.21 -24.45
N VAL A 400 13.58 -18.31 -23.12
CA VAL A 400 14.03 -17.24 -22.22
C VAL A 400 15.51 -16.93 -22.48
N ARG A 401 15.83 -15.66 -22.56
CA ARG A 401 17.18 -15.14 -22.74
C ARG A 401 17.51 -14.20 -21.60
N PHE A 402 18.62 -14.44 -20.93
CA PHE A 402 19.02 -13.71 -19.72
C PHE A 402 19.87 -12.47 -19.99
N GLU A 403 20.46 -12.36 -21.19
CA GLU A 403 21.46 -11.34 -21.53
C GLU A 403 20.95 -9.92 -21.24
N LYS A 404 19.67 -9.65 -21.47
CA LYS A 404 19.05 -8.33 -21.21
C LYS A 404 18.93 -7.99 -19.73
N TYR A 405 19.11 -8.93 -18.83
CA TYR A 405 18.99 -8.71 -17.37
C TYR A 405 20.34 -8.77 -16.66
N GLU A 406 21.47 -9.06 -17.33
CA GLU A 406 22.78 -9.26 -16.71
C GLU A 406 23.28 -7.98 -16.02
N ASP A 407 23.11 -6.81 -16.66
CA ASP A 407 23.41 -5.52 -16.04
C ASP A 407 22.23 -5.07 -15.15
N THR A 408 22.33 -5.42 -13.88
CA THR A 408 21.28 -5.16 -12.89
C THR A 408 21.03 -3.66 -12.70
N GLU A 409 22.11 -2.86 -12.67
CA GLU A 409 22.00 -1.42 -12.42
C GLU A 409 21.35 -0.71 -13.61
N ALA A 410 21.82 -0.99 -14.82
CA ALA A 410 21.24 -0.41 -16.03
C ALA A 410 19.78 -0.82 -16.22
N TYR A 411 19.45 -2.09 -16.00
CA TYR A 411 18.07 -2.60 -16.12
C TYR A 411 17.14 -1.99 -15.08
N GLY A 412 17.60 -1.84 -13.82
CA GLY A 412 16.86 -1.20 -12.75
C GLY A 412 16.60 0.28 -13.05
N LYS A 413 17.62 1.01 -13.51
CA LYS A 413 17.49 2.41 -13.91
C LYS A 413 16.51 2.60 -15.05
N GLU A 414 16.60 1.79 -16.11
CA GLU A 414 15.65 1.81 -17.23
C GLU A 414 14.22 1.54 -16.76
N SER A 415 14.02 0.59 -15.83
CA SER A 415 12.71 0.28 -15.25
C SER A 415 12.13 1.47 -14.49
N ASN A 416 12.93 2.13 -13.66
CA ASN A 416 12.51 3.32 -12.91
C ASN A 416 12.15 4.47 -13.84
N GLU A 417 12.99 4.75 -14.85
CA GLU A 417 12.73 5.77 -15.87
C GLU A 417 11.44 5.48 -16.66
N LEU A 418 11.18 4.22 -16.98
CA LEU A 418 9.96 3.80 -17.68
C LEU A 418 8.71 4.08 -16.87
N VAL A 419 8.73 3.77 -15.57
CA VAL A 419 7.60 4.03 -14.65
C VAL A 419 7.38 5.53 -14.48
N MET A 420 8.43 6.31 -14.18
CA MET A 420 8.33 7.76 -13.98
C MET A 420 7.81 8.46 -15.24
N LYS A 421 8.32 8.09 -16.41
CA LYS A 421 7.84 8.65 -17.69
C LYS A 421 6.36 8.34 -17.94
N ALA A 422 5.89 7.16 -17.58
CA ALA A 422 4.47 6.81 -17.72
C ALA A 422 3.59 7.63 -16.77
N ILE A 423 4.05 7.90 -15.54
CA ILE A 423 3.36 8.75 -14.56
C ILE A 423 3.28 10.19 -15.08
N GLU A 424 4.40 10.78 -15.49
CA GLU A 424 4.47 12.13 -16.04
C GLU A 424 3.55 12.30 -17.25
N GLN A 425 3.50 11.30 -18.13
CA GLN A 425 2.63 11.32 -19.31
C GLN A 425 1.15 11.28 -18.93
N ALA A 426 0.78 10.50 -17.90
CA ALA A 426 -0.60 10.45 -17.40
C ALA A 426 -1.01 11.76 -16.71
N GLU A 427 -0.12 12.40 -15.97
CA GLU A 427 -0.35 13.72 -15.38
C GLU A 427 -0.56 14.80 -16.45
N TRP A 428 0.24 14.78 -17.51
CA TRP A 428 0.10 15.73 -18.63
C TRP A 428 -1.26 15.58 -19.33
N ILE A 429 -1.69 14.35 -19.64
CA ILE A 429 -2.99 14.08 -20.28
C ILE A 429 -4.13 14.62 -19.41
N MET A 430 -4.11 14.36 -18.11
CA MET A 430 -5.14 14.80 -17.17
C MET A 430 -5.21 16.32 -17.09
N THR A 431 -4.07 17.00 -17.04
CA THR A 431 -4.02 18.47 -17.02
C THR A 431 -4.61 19.10 -18.30
N GLU A 432 -4.36 18.52 -19.46
CA GLU A 432 -4.94 18.98 -20.72
C GLU A 432 -6.45 18.72 -20.82
N GLU A 433 -6.93 17.59 -20.28
CA GLU A 433 -8.37 17.31 -20.20
C GLU A 433 -9.08 18.25 -19.22
N GLU A 434 -8.48 18.57 -18.07
CA GLU A 434 -9.02 19.54 -17.11
C GLU A 434 -9.13 20.94 -17.74
N LYS A 435 -8.13 21.39 -18.48
CA LYS A 435 -8.16 22.65 -19.23
C LYS A 435 -9.25 22.67 -20.29
N ALA A 436 -9.35 21.61 -21.09
CA ALA A 436 -10.37 21.50 -22.13
C ALA A 436 -11.80 21.45 -21.58
N ASN A 437 -11.99 20.87 -20.39
CA ASN A 437 -13.30 20.86 -19.70
C ASN A 437 -13.65 22.22 -19.09
N ALA A 438 -12.64 22.95 -18.56
CA ALA A 438 -12.83 24.31 -18.07
C ALA A 438 -13.23 25.27 -19.20
N GLU A 439 -12.63 25.14 -20.36
CA GLU A 439 -12.99 25.93 -21.56
C GLU A 439 -14.41 25.64 -22.05
N ARG A 440 -14.83 24.36 -22.05
CA ARG A 440 -16.21 23.94 -22.41
C ARG A 440 -17.28 24.35 -21.40
N GLY A 441 -16.90 24.53 -20.14
CA GLY A 441 -17.82 24.98 -19.07
C GLY A 441 -17.98 26.49 -19.00
N MET A 442 -17.25 27.25 -19.82
CA MET A 442 -17.37 28.73 -19.98
C MET A 442 -18.20 29.12 -21.22
N GLU A 443 -18.60 28.19 -22.08
CA GLU A 443 -19.59 28.37 -23.18
C GLU A 443 -21.01 28.00 -22.68
#